data_f58a5ea99331da97fba0e82bf1d18857
#
_entry.id   f58a5ea99331da97fba0e82bf1d18857
#
_cell.length_a   1.000
_cell.length_b   1.000
_cell.length_c   1.000
_cell.angle_alpha   90.00
_cell.angle_beta   90.00
_cell.angle_gamma   90.00
#
_symmetry.space_group_name_H-M   'P 1'
#
loop_
_entity.id
_entity.type
_entity.pdbx_description
1 polymer ?
#
loop_
_entity_poly.entity_id
_entity_poly.type
_entity_poly.pdbx_seq_one_letter_code
_entity_poly.pdbx_strand_id
1 'polypeptide(L)'
;MSSEFKKIYNLLFSVGFSSIGYIAAVTVTALAVREVATNPYLVGIPNALGVGGAYIGTKIFEHLQNKYSRMSALTYTFFTGALGGIVCFVSLLINSFFLLIVGAFILGIGQSATLQTRYASSFLVKENFRATALSLAVWFSVFGSVFGPRLVAVSYTHLTLPTSQLV
;
A
#
# COMPACT_ATOMS: atom_id res chain seq x y z
N MET A 1 21.91 -12.57 19.64
CA MET A 1 21.15 -11.50 18.95
C MET A 1 19.72 -11.61 19.44
N SER A 2 19.24 -10.65 20.23
CA SER A 2 18.03 -10.77 21.04
C SER A 2 16.76 -10.86 20.17
N SER A 3 15.72 -11.52 20.69
CA SER A 3 14.40 -11.67 20.03
C SER A 3 13.78 -10.33 19.59
N GLU A 4 14.19 -9.24 20.20
CA GLU A 4 13.75 -7.88 19.87
C GLU A 4 14.28 -7.41 18.52
N PHE A 5 15.55 -7.68 18.19
CA PHE A 5 16.10 -7.36 16.85
C PHE A 5 15.35 -8.09 15.75
N LYS A 6 14.98 -9.35 15.97
CA LYS A 6 14.21 -10.13 14.99
C LYS A 6 12.80 -9.54 14.71
N LYS A 7 12.15 -9.01 15.76
CA LYS A 7 10.86 -8.32 15.61
C LYS A 7 10.98 -7.02 14.81
N ILE A 8 12.06 -6.26 15.03
CA ILE A 8 12.32 -5.02 14.30
C ILE A 8 12.57 -5.30 12.82
N TYR A 9 13.39 -6.30 12.49
CA TYR A 9 13.62 -6.70 11.11
C TYR A 9 12.32 -7.09 10.40
N ASN A 10 11.48 -7.91 11.02
CA ASN A 10 10.20 -8.29 10.44
C ASN A 10 9.30 -7.09 10.17
N LEU A 11 9.26 -6.10 11.08
CA LEU A 11 8.49 -4.87 10.87
C LEU A 11 9.07 -4.01 9.75
N LEU A 12 10.39 -3.84 9.68
CA LEU A 12 11.04 -3.09 8.61
C LEU A 12 10.77 -3.70 7.24
N PHE A 13 10.89 -5.03 7.12
CA PHE A 13 10.53 -5.75 5.90
C PHE A 13 9.05 -5.57 5.55
N SER A 14 8.14 -5.65 6.53
CA SER A 14 6.71 -5.40 6.30
C SER A 14 6.45 -4.00 5.76
N VAL A 15 7.12 -2.96 6.28
CA VAL A 15 7.03 -1.59 5.77
C VAL A 15 7.53 -1.50 4.33
N GLY A 16 8.68 -2.12 4.02
CA GLY A 16 9.24 -2.13 2.66
C GLY A 16 8.30 -2.78 1.67
N PHE A 17 7.88 -4.02 1.94
CA PHE A 17 6.99 -4.76 1.05
C PHE A 17 5.62 -4.09 0.89
N SER A 18 5.02 -3.59 1.96
CA SER A 18 3.73 -2.91 1.87
C SER A 18 3.84 -1.60 1.09
N SER A 19 4.96 -0.87 1.21
CA SER A 19 5.20 0.34 0.43
C SER A 19 5.35 0.03 -1.06
N ILE A 20 6.09 -1.04 -1.43
CA ILE A 20 6.19 -1.50 -2.81
C ILE A 20 4.80 -1.83 -3.37
N GLY A 21 4.04 -2.67 -2.66
CA GLY A 21 2.71 -3.11 -3.08
C GLY A 21 1.73 -1.95 -3.24
N TYR A 22 1.69 -1.04 -2.27
CA TYR A 22 0.80 0.13 -2.33
C TYR A 22 1.14 1.06 -3.50
N ILE A 23 2.41 1.41 -3.69
CA ILE A 23 2.82 2.33 -4.76
C ILE A 23 2.63 1.68 -6.13
N ALA A 24 2.92 0.39 -6.26
CA ALA A 24 2.63 -0.36 -7.48
C ALA A 24 1.11 -0.32 -7.77
N ALA A 25 0.26 -0.58 -6.77
CA ALA A 25 -1.19 -0.54 -6.94
C ALA A 25 -1.70 0.85 -7.32
N VAL A 26 -1.19 1.93 -6.70
CA VAL A 26 -1.54 3.32 -7.06
C VAL A 26 -1.13 3.63 -8.50
N THR A 27 0.05 3.18 -8.94
CA THR A 27 0.54 3.38 -10.30
C THR A 27 -0.35 2.64 -11.31
N VAL A 28 -0.66 1.37 -11.05
CA VAL A 28 -1.56 0.56 -11.90
C VAL A 28 -2.95 1.16 -11.94
N THR A 29 -3.49 1.60 -10.80
CA THR A 29 -4.81 2.24 -10.73
C THR A 29 -4.86 3.51 -11.58
N ALA A 30 -3.82 4.34 -11.54
CA ALA A 30 -3.76 5.56 -12.35
C ALA A 30 -3.70 5.27 -13.87
N LEU A 31 -3.01 4.19 -14.28
CA LEU A 31 -2.98 3.74 -15.67
C LEU A 31 -4.34 3.16 -16.09
N ALA A 32 -4.91 2.32 -15.23
CA ALA A 32 -6.18 1.64 -15.46
C ALA A 32 -7.35 2.62 -15.67
N VAL A 33 -7.37 3.74 -14.94
CA VAL A 33 -8.41 4.77 -15.15
C VAL A 33 -8.39 5.30 -16.57
N ARG A 34 -7.22 5.41 -17.20
CA ARG A 34 -7.12 5.88 -18.61
C ARG A 34 -7.75 4.90 -19.60
N GLU A 35 -7.79 3.62 -19.27
CA GLU A 35 -8.38 2.57 -20.11
C GLU A 35 -9.88 2.42 -19.85
N VAL A 36 -10.30 2.52 -18.57
CA VAL A 36 -11.68 2.25 -18.15
C VAL A 36 -12.55 3.51 -18.11
N ALA A 37 -11.97 4.69 -17.90
CA ALA A 37 -12.72 5.95 -17.84
C ALA A 37 -12.64 6.71 -19.16
N THR A 38 -13.79 7.04 -19.71
CA THR A 38 -13.93 7.83 -20.95
C THR A 38 -13.43 9.28 -20.79
N ASN A 39 -13.28 9.76 -19.55
CA ASN A 39 -12.94 11.16 -19.27
C ASN A 39 -11.62 11.29 -18.53
N PRO A 40 -10.60 11.98 -19.08
CA PRO A 40 -9.29 12.14 -18.44
C PRO A 40 -9.31 12.86 -17.09
N TYR A 41 -10.34 13.65 -16.79
CA TYR A 41 -10.47 14.31 -15.49
C TYR A 41 -10.76 13.36 -14.33
N LEU A 42 -11.17 12.12 -14.60
CA LEU A 42 -11.48 11.12 -13.57
C LEU A 42 -10.24 10.41 -13.01
N VAL A 43 -9.06 10.59 -13.63
CA VAL A 43 -7.82 9.91 -13.23
C VAL A 43 -7.41 10.19 -11.78
N GLY A 44 -7.73 11.37 -11.26
CA GLY A 44 -7.42 11.76 -9.88
C GLY A 44 -8.36 11.17 -8.81
N ILE A 45 -9.57 10.75 -9.18
CA ILE A 45 -10.61 10.33 -8.22
C ILE A 45 -10.19 9.12 -7.38
N PRO A 46 -9.70 8.01 -7.94
CA PRO A 46 -9.30 6.86 -7.13
C PRO A 46 -8.19 7.21 -6.14
N ASN A 47 -7.22 8.04 -6.54
CA ASN A 47 -6.15 8.47 -5.65
C ASN A 47 -6.67 9.37 -4.52
N ALA A 48 -7.56 10.31 -4.80
CA ALA A 48 -8.18 11.16 -3.79
C ALA A 48 -8.99 10.33 -2.77
N LEU A 49 -9.75 9.36 -3.25
CA LEU A 49 -10.51 8.43 -2.40
C LEU A 49 -9.60 7.48 -1.63
N GLY A 50 -8.45 7.07 -2.20
CA GLY A 50 -7.42 6.32 -1.49
C GLY A 50 -6.88 7.10 -0.28
N VAL A 51 -6.63 8.41 -0.42
CA VAL A 51 -6.23 9.28 0.69
C VAL A 51 -7.34 9.39 1.74
N GLY A 52 -8.60 9.54 1.32
CA GLY A 52 -9.76 9.50 2.20
C GLY A 52 -9.88 8.16 2.95
N GLY A 53 -9.64 7.06 2.25
CA GLY A 53 -9.55 5.71 2.83
C GLY A 53 -8.46 5.59 3.89
N ALA A 54 -7.28 6.16 3.65
CA ALA A 54 -6.18 6.15 4.62
C ALA A 54 -6.53 6.93 5.90
N TYR A 55 -7.25 8.06 5.77
CA TYR A 55 -7.75 8.80 6.92
C TYR A 55 -8.73 7.96 7.77
N ILE A 56 -9.71 7.35 7.12
CA ILE A 56 -10.69 6.48 7.81
C ILE A 56 -9.98 5.25 8.38
N GLY A 57 -9.03 4.66 7.66
CA GLY A 57 -8.21 3.55 8.10
C GLY A 57 -7.42 3.86 9.37
N THR A 58 -6.93 5.09 9.52
CA THR A 58 -6.25 5.53 10.76
C THR A 58 -7.21 5.53 11.95
N LYS A 59 -8.45 5.97 11.76
CA LYS A 59 -9.49 5.93 12.81
C LYS A 59 -9.88 4.50 13.18
N ILE A 60 -10.04 3.64 12.18
CA ILE A 60 -10.32 2.20 12.40
C ILE A 60 -9.16 1.56 13.17
N PHE A 61 -7.93 1.85 12.78
CA PHE A 61 -6.73 1.35 13.44
C PHE A 61 -6.68 1.78 14.91
N GLU A 62 -6.93 3.07 15.20
CA GLU A 62 -6.98 3.61 16.56
C GLU A 62 -8.01 2.88 17.41
N HIS A 63 -9.21 2.65 16.88
CA HIS A 63 -10.26 1.90 17.58
C HIS A 63 -9.85 0.45 17.84
N LEU A 64 -9.28 -0.22 16.85
CA LEU A 64 -8.84 -1.62 16.96
C LEU A 64 -7.70 -1.79 17.95
N GLN A 65 -6.71 -0.88 17.97
CA GLN A 65 -5.59 -0.97 18.92
C GLN A 65 -6.02 -0.74 20.36
N ASN A 66 -7.07 0.07 20.59
CA ASN A 66 -7.63 0.30 21.92
C ASN A 66 -8.44 -0.91 22.43
N LYS A 67 -9.08 -1.65 21.51
CA LYS A 67 -9.93 -2.80 21.86
C LYS A 67 -9.15 -4.11 21.96
N TYR A 68 -8.14 -4.29 21.10
CA TYR A 68 -7.34 -5.52 21.00
C TYR A 68 -5.86 -5.21 21.35
N SER A 69 -4.95 -5.65 20.50
CA SER A 69 -3.54 -5.30 20.57
C SER A 69 -3.10 -4.52 19.33
N ARG A 70 -2.03 -3.75 19.46
CA ARG A 70 -1.43 -3.02 18.33
C ARG A 70 -1.06 -3.93 17.17
N MET A 71 -0.54 -5.13 17.46
CA MET A 71 -0.18 -6.11 16.43
C MET A 71 -1.41 -6.67 15.72
N SER A 72 -2.48 -6.96 16.44
CA SER A 72 -3.76 -7.39 15.83
C SER A 72 -4.35 -6.28 14.96
N ALA A 73 -4.33 -5.03 15.43
CA ALA A 73 -4.82 -3.89 14.65
C ALA A 73 -4.04 -3.74 13.33
N LEU A 74 -2.70 -3.87 13.36
CA LEU A 74 -1.87 -3.87 12.15
C LEU A 74 -2.25 -5.00 11.19
N THR A 75 -2.41 -6.21 11.71
CA THR A 75 -2.77 -7.39 10.90
C THR A 75 -4.12 -7.19 10.19
N TYR A 76 -5.15 -6.77 10.92
CA TYR A 76 -6.47 -6.50 10.33
C TYR A 76 -6.42 -5.41 9.26
N THR A 77 -5.68 -4.33 9.51
CA THR A 77 -5.60 -3.22 8.56
C THR A 77 -4.79 -3.60 7.32
N PHE A 78 -3.72 -4.39 7.45
CA PHE A 78 -2.99 -4.94 6.29
C PHE A 78 -3.85 -5.90 5.48
N PHE A 79 -4.63 -6.77 6.15
CA PHE A 79 -5.54 -7.68 5.47
C PHE A 79 -6.62 -6.93 4.69
N THR A 80 -7.17 -5.84 5.25
CA THR A 80 -8.10 -4.95 4.54
C THR A 80 -7.45 -4.36 3.28
N GLY A 81 -6.18 -3.93 3.38
CA GLY A 81 -5.42 -3.45 2.22
C GLY A 81 -5.25 -4.52 1.12
N ALA A 82 -4.95 -5.76 1.51
CA ALA A 82 -4.86 -6.88 0.57
C ALA A 82 -6.18 -7.14 -0.15
N LEU A 83 -7.30 -7.10 0.57
CA LEU A 83 -8.64 -7.19 -0.03
C LEU A 83 -8.89 -6.04 -1.01
N GLY A 84 -8.50 -4.81 -0.67
CA GLY A 84 -8.58 -3.66 -1.57
C GLY A 84 -7.81 -3.88 -2.87
N GLY A 85 -6.62 -4.47 -2.79
CA GLY A 85 -5.82 -4.85 -3.96
C GLY A 85 -6.52 -5.87 -4.86
N ILE A 86 -7.15 -6.89 -4.26
CA ILE A 86 -7.94 -7.89 -5.00
C ILE A 86 -9.14 -7.24 -5.69
N VAL A 87 -9.86 -6.35 -5.01
CA VAL A 87 -11.00 -5.62 -5.59
C VAL A 87 -10.55 -4.74 -6.77
N CYS A 88 -9.41 -4.05 -6.66
CA CYS A 88 -8.83 -3.30 -7.77
C CYS A 88 -8.50 -4.22 -8.96
N PHE A 89 -7.91 -5.38 -8.71
CA PHE A 89 -7.60 -6.36 -9.77
C PHE A 89 -8.86 -6.87 -10.47
N VAL A 90 -9.89 -7.26 -9.72
CA VAL A 90 -11.18 -7.70 -10.27
C VAL A 90 -11.83 -6.58 -11.09
N SER A 91 -11.74 -5.32 -10.63
CA SER A 91 -12.31 -4.18 -11.35
C SER A 91 -11.73 -4.00 -12.76
N LEU A 92 -10.46 -4.34 -12.95
CA LEU A 92 -9.80 -4.32 -14.25
C LEU A 92 -10.32 -5.43 -15.17
N LEU A 93 -10.53 -6.64 -14.62
CA LEU A 93 -11.05 -7.76 -15.40
C LEU A 93 -12.46 -7.51 -15.93
N ILE A 94 -13.30 -6.82 -15.18
CA ILE A 94 -14.68 -6.52 -15.56
C ILE A 94 -14.87 -5.10 -16.13
N ASN A 95 -13.77 -4.33 -16.33
CA ASN A 95 -13.77 -2.95 -16.83
C ASN A 95 -14.75 -2.03 -16.08
N SER A 96 -14.83 -2.15 -14.74
CA SER A 96 -15.76 -1.38 -13.92
C SER A 96 -15.05 -0.26 -13.16
N PHE A 97 -15.28 0.99 -13.60
CA PHE A 97 -14.74 2.17 -12.94
C PHE A 97 -15.22 2.33 -11.49
N PHE A 98 -16.51 2.00 -11.24
CA PHE A 98 -17.07 2.08 -9.89
C PHE A 98 -16.36 1.12 -8.92
N LEU A 99 -16.12 -0.12 -9.35
CA LEU A 99 -15.41 -1.10 -8.52
C LEU A 99 -13.94 -0.70 -8.29
N LEU A 100 -13.31 -0.04 -9.26
CA LEU A 100 -11.96 0.49 -9.12
C LEU A 100 -11.89 1.56 -8.02
N ILE A 101 -12.88 2.45 -7.96
CA ILE A 101 -13.00 3.48 -6.91
C ILE A 101 -13.14 2.83 -5.53
N VAL A 102 -14.02 1.84 -5.40
CA VAL A 102 -14.23 1.10 -4.14
C VAL A 102 -12.95 0.38 -3.72
N GLY A 103 -12.29 -0.29 -4.66
CA GLY A 103 -11.01 -0.96 -4.41
C GLY A 103 -9.91 0.01 -3.94
N ALA A 104 -9.78 1.17 -4.61
CA ALA A 104 -8.82 2.20 -4.23
C ALA A 104 -9.07 2.76 -2.82
N PHE A 105 -10.33 2.95 -2.45
CA PHE A 105 -10.71 3.38 -1.11
C PHE A 105 -10.32 2.35 -0.04
N ILE A 106 -10.64 1.08 -0.26
CA ILE A 106 -10.30 -0.03 0.66
C ILE A 106 -8.77 -0.19 0.74
N LEU A 107 -8.07 -0.08 -0.37
CA LEU A 107 -6.62 -0.11 -0.44
C LEU A 107 -5.99 1.04 0.36
N GLY A 108 -6.61 2.22 0.32
CA GLY A 108 -6.25 3.36 1.16
C GLY A 108 -6.39 3.07 2.65
N ILE A 109 -7.44 2.36 3.08
CA ILE A 109 -7.58 1.91 4.48
C ILE A 109 -6.35 1.08 4.89
N GLY A 110 -5.91 0.15 4.03
CA GLY A 110 -4.71 -0.65 4.24
C GLY A 110 -3.42 0.18 4.35
N GLN A 111 -3.34 1.29 3.62
CA GLN A 111 -2.19 2.21 3.68
C GLN A 111 -1.94 2.78 5.07
N SER A 112 -3.01 2.97 5.86
CA SER A 112 -2.86 3.43 7.24
C SER A 112 -2.00 2.50 8.10
N ALA A 113 -2.04 1.18 7.86
CA ALA A 113 -1.17 0.22 8.55
C ALA A 113 0.32 0.48 8.27
N THR A 114 0.70 0.79 7.03
CA THR A 114 2.08 1.13 6.67
C THR A 114 2.57 2.36 7.41
N LEU A 115 1.73 3.41 7.51
CA LEU A 115 2.03 4.62 8.26
C LEU A 115 2.22 4.32 9.75
N GLN A 116 1.31 3.53 10.34
CA GLN A 116 1.35 3.16 11.75
C GLN A 116 2.53 2.23 12.07
N THR A 117 2.93 1.36 11.14
CA THR A 117 4.07 0.45 11.35
C THR A 117 5.38 1.21 11.47
N ARG A 118 5.55 2.33 10.78
CA ARG A 118 6.72 3.21 10.95
C ARG A 118 6.85 3.67 12.41
N TYR A 119 5.77 4.12 13.00
CA TYR A 119 5.75 4.52 14.42
C TYR A 119 5.88 3.30 15.35
N ALA A 120 5.27 2.16 15.00
CA ALA A 120 5.37 0.95 15.80
C ALA A 120 6.82 0.48 15.98
N SER A 121 7.67 0.63 14.96
CA SER A 121 9.08 0.24 15.02
C SER A 121 9.85 0.99 16.10
N SER A 122 9.52 2.26 16.35
CA SER A 122 10.19 3.08 17.37
C SER A 122 9.85 2.67 18.81
N PHE A 123 8.69 2.05 19.04
CA PHE A 123 8.30 1.59 20.38
C PHE A 123 8.89 0.22 20.77
N LEU A 124 9.46 -0.51 19.83
CA LEU A 124 10.08 -1.81 20.06
C LEU A 124 11.56 -1.72 20.43
N VAL A 125 12.14 -0.53 20.41
CA VAL A 125 13.54 -0.27 20.74
C VAL A 125 13.66 0.59 21.99
N LYS A 126 14.84 0.50 22.64
CA LYS A 126 15.20 1.40 23.75
C LYS A 126 15.18 2.86 23.27
N GLU A 127 14.93 3.78 24.20
CA GLU A 127 14.78 5.22 23.87
C GLU A 127 15.89 5.79 23.02
N ASN A 128 17.13 5.42 23.29
CA ASN A 128 18.32 5.89 22.56
C ASN A 128 18.34 5.44 21.07
N PHE A 129 17.57 4.43 20.70
CA PHE A 129 17.52 3.88 19.34
C PHE A 129 16.21 4.18 18.60
N ARG A 130 15.27 4.90 19.23
CA ARG A 130 13.96 5.22 18.61
C ARG A 130 14.09 6.01 17.32
N ALA A 131 14.95 7.03 17.30
CA ALA A 131 15.22 7.83 16.12
C ALA A 131 15.80 6.99 14.98
N THR A 132 16.76 6.10 15.29
CA THR A 132 17.36 5.19 14.30
C THR A 132 16.34 4.21 13.72
N ALA A 133 15.49 3.62 14.56
CA ALA A 133 14.43 2.71 14.09
C ALA A 133 13.43 3.41 13.19
N LEU A 134 13.04 4.64 13.52
CA LEU A 134 12.15 5.46 12.72
C LEU A 134 12.79 5.81 11.36
N SER A 135 14.05 6.23 11.37
CA SER A 135 14.80 6.54 10.16
C SER A 135 14.92 5.33 9.24
N LEU A 136 15.22 4.15 9.79
CA LEU A 136 15.28 2.90 9.03
C LEU A 136 13.92 2.57 8.40
N ALA A 137 12.82 2.71 9.14
CA ALA A 137 11.48 2.47 8.60
C ALA A 137 11.14 3.42 7.45
N VAL A 138 11.55 4.69 7.54
CA VAL A 138 11.40 5.66 6.45
C VAL A 138 12.26 5.26 5.25
N TRP A 139 13.52 4.86 5.45
CA TRP A 139 14.41 4.39 4.39
C TRP A 139 13.81 3.19 3.65
N PHE A 140 13.32 2.17 4.37
CA PHE A 140 12.66 1.02 3.77
C PHE A 140 11.44 1.41 2.94
N SER A 141 10.69 2.43 3.35
CA SER A 141 9.55 2.91 2.56
C SER A 141 9.97 3.70 1.31
N VAL A 142 11.11 4.42 1.36
CA VAL A 142 11.68 5.09 0.18
C VAL A 142 12.13 4.07 -0.86
N PHE A 143 12.76 2.97 -0.44
CA PHE A 143 13.04 1.85 -1.35
C PHE A 143 11.76 1.35 -2.04
N GLY A 144 10.67 1.18 -1.29
CA GLY A 144 9.36 0.81 -1.84
C GLY A 144 8.87 1.79 -2.90
N SER A 145 9.05 3.09 -2.67
CA SER A 145 8.64 4.15 -3.61
C SER A 145 9.42 4.12 -4.92
N VAL A 146 10.68 3.73 -4.89
CA VAL A 146 11.53 3.64 -6.09
C VAL A 146 11.29 2.34 -6.86
N PHE A 147 11.15 1.23 -6.15
CA PHE A 147 10.99 -0.09 -6.78
C PHE A 147 9.55 -0.36 -7.24
N GLY A 148 8.53 0.17 -6.57
CA GLY A 148 7.13 -0.03 -6.93
C GLY A 148 6.81 0.32 -8.40
N PRO A 149 7.03 1.56 -8.85
CA PRO A 149 6.78 1.96 -10.24
C PRO A 149 7.65 1.21 -11.25
N ARG A 150 8.90 0.88 -10.90
CA ARG A 150 9.80 0.11 -11.79
C ARG A 150 9.29 -1.31 -12.04
N LEU A 151 8.79 -1.99 -11.02
CA LEU A 151 8.19 -3.31 -11.18
C LEU A 151 6.97 -3.26 -12.09
N VAL A 152 6.13 -2.24 -11.97
CA VAL A 152 4.98 -2.03 -12.86
C VAL A 152 5.46 -1.76 -14.29
N ALA A 153 6.44 -0.88 -14.49
CA ALA A 153 6.96 -0.56 -15.82
C ALA A 153 7.56 -1.79 -16.53
N VAL A 154 8.36 -2.60 -15.81
CA VAL A 154 8.92 -3.84 -16.36
C VAL A 154 7.82 -4.84 -16.72
N SER A 155 6.82 -5.02 -15.85
CA SER A 155 5.68 -5.90 -16.16
C SER A 155 4.90 -5.42 -17.39
N TYR A 156 4.70 -4.12 -17.54
CA TYR A 156 3.98 -3.53 -18.67
C TYR A 156 4.75 -3.76 -19.98
N THR A 157 6.07 -3.57 -20.02
CA THR A 157 6.89 -3.79 -21.21
C THR A 157 6.91 -5.25 -21.63
N HIS A 158 6.95 -6.19 -20.68
CA HIS A 158 6.93 -7.62 -21.02
C HIS A 158 5.55 -8.12 -21.48
N LEU A 159 4.45 -7.51 -21.06
CA LEU A 159 3.10 -7.90 -21.45
C LEU A 159 2.66 -7.26 -22.77
N THR A 160 3.18 -6.07 -23.13
CA THR A 160 2.77 -5.34 -24.34
C THR A 160 3.66 -5.62 -25.56
N LEU A 161 4.86 -6.14 -25.41
CA LEU A 161 5.79 -6.44 -26.51
C LEU A 161 5.32 -7.54 -27.49
N PRO A 162 4.49 -8.55 -27.14
CA PRO A 162 4.07 -9.56 -28.11
C PRO A 162 3.03 -9.08 -29.11
N THR A 163 2.31 -8.00 -28.85
CA THR A 163 1.17 -7.56 -29.71
C THR A 163 1.49 -6.45 -30.70
N SER A 164 2.60 -5.73 -30.55
CA SER A 164 2.96 -4.61 -31.42
C SER A 164 3.90 -4.98 -32.58
N GLN A 165 4.34 -6.23 -32.66
CA GLN A 165 5.20 -6.71 -33.77
C GLN A 165 4.48 -7.52 -34.84
N LEU A 166 3.14 -7.55 -34.83
CA LEU A 166 2.33 -8.27 -35.81
C LEU A 166 1.41 -7.35 -36.66
N VAL A 167 1.84 -6.09 -36.92
CA VAL A 167 1.22 -5.25 -37.93
C VAL A 167 2.26 -4.75 -38.89
#